data_93eacfbd9a12e4088a246e653fecac93
#
_entry.id   93eacfbd9a12e4088a246e653fecac93
#
_cell.length_a   1.000
_cell.length_b   1.000
_cell.length_c   1.000
_cell.angle_alpha   90.00
_cell.angle_beta   90.00
_cell.angle_gamma   90.00
#
_symmetry.space_group_name_H-M   'P 1'
#
loop_
_entity.id
_entity.type
_entity.pdbx_description
1 polymer ?
#
loop_
_entity_poly.entity_id
_entity_poly.type
_entity_poly.pdbx_seq_one_letter_code
_entity_poly.pdbx_strand_id
1 'polypeptide(L)'
;DRVEQIPLSIEGQYLLYCKYGTLSRELGERLSDRVYQVANLEGGYGKYVLQQIKKAAKQEERQKEIELSLRKKFKKSIFTPFAKAINDYELIQEGDSICVCISGGKDSMIMAKLFQELKRHNKFPFTLHFLCMDPGYNAYNRQIIEENAALLGIPLEFFQSDIFESVFTIDSSPCSV
;
A
#
# COMPACT_ATOMS: atom_id res chain seq x y z
N ASP A 1 29.07 -26.55 7.53
CA ASP A 1 30.11 -27.16 6.74
C ASP A 1 29.94 -27.10 5.21
N ARG A 2 28.69 -26.90 4.69
CA ARG A 2 28.46 -26.70 3.24
C ARG A 2 28.56 -25.24 2.79
N VAL A 3 28.50 -24.29 3.69
CA VAL A 3 28.54 -22.84 3.36
C VAL A 3 29.95 -22.44 2.85
N GLU A 4 30.98 -23.08 3.28
CA GLU A 4 32.36 -22.86 2.78
C GLU A 4 32.53 -23.27 1.30
N GLN A 5 31.58 -24.02 0.75
CA GLN A 5 31.54 -24.44 -0.65
C GLN A 5 30.74 -23.48 -1.56
N ILE A 6 30.06 -22.46 -0.97
CA ILE A 6 29.31 -21.48 -1.74
C ILE A 6 30.28 -20.38 -2.18
N PRO A 7 30.42 -20.11 -3.49
CA PRO A 7 31.29 -19.05 -3.98
C PRO A 7 30.70 -17.67 -3.63
N LEU A 8 31.10 -17.11 -2.50
CA LEU A 8 30.73 -15.75 -2.10
C LEU A 8 31.67 -14.73 -2.72
N SER A 9 31.15 -13.65 -3.27
CA SER A 9 31.95 -12.51 -3.74
C SER A 9 32.26 -11.57 -2.57
N ILE A 10 33.49 -11.05 -2.52
CA ILE A 10 33.91 -10.07 -1.50
C ILE A 10 33.12 -8.76 -1.63
N GLU A 11 32.67 -8.41 -2.84
CA GLU A 11 31.87 -7.21 -3.10
C GLU A 11 30.37 -7.42 -2.81
N GLY A 12 29.96 -8.66 -2.54
CA GLY A 12 28.56 -9.02 -2.29
C GLY A 12 28.09 -8.67 -0.87
N GLN A 13 26.82 -8.25 -0.75
CA GLN A 13 26.16 -8.11 0.53
C GLN A 13 25.27 -9.32 0.78
N TYR A 14 25.37 -9.93 1.96
CA TYR A 14 24.68 -11.20 2.27
C TYR A 14 23.84 -11.04 3.52
N LEU A 15 22.58 -11.48 3.45
CA LEU A 15 21.71 -11.65 4.61
C LEU A 15 21.67 -13.11 5.00
N LEU A 16 22.17 -13.41 6.18
CA LEU A 16 22.14 -14.76 6.75
C LEU A 16 20.94 -14.93 7.67
N TYR A 17 20.25 -16.05 7.56
CA TYR A 17 19.20 -16.39 8.50
C TYR A 17 19.09 -17.89 8.71
N CYS A 18 18.64 -18.28 9.87
CA CYS A 18 18.19 -19.63 10.21
C CYS A 18 16.88 -19.56 10.98
N LYS A 19 16.32 -20.68 11.39
CA LYS A 19 15.03 -20.72 12.09
C LYS A 19 14.99 -19.85 13.35
N TYR A 20 16.06 -19.84 14.14
CA TYR A 20 16.14 -19.18 15.45
C TYR A 20 17.17 -18.04 15.53
N GLY A 21 17.96 -17.84 14.50
CA GLY A 21 18.98 -16.78 14.45
C GLY A 21 20.33 -17.15 15.10
N THR A 22 20.46 -18.31 15.76
CA THR A 22 21.70 -18.72 16.46
C THR A 22 22.79 -19.15 15.48
N LEU A 23 22.50 -20.14 14.64
CA LEU A 23 23.47 -20.64 13.65
C LEU A 23 23.87 -19.61 12.62
N SER A 24 22.94 -18.76 12.19
CA SER A 24 23.25 -17.69 11.24
C SER A 24 24.08 -16.56 11.84
N ARG A 25 23.96 -16.31 13.14
CA ARG A 25 24.82 -15.37 13.86
C ARG A 25 26.26 -15.87 13.92
N GLU A 26 26.44 -17.09 14.39
CA GLU A 26 27.75 -17.73 14.48
C GLU A 26 28.46 -17.78 13.12
N LEU A 27 27.73 -18.13 12.06
CA LEU A 27 28.26 -18.10 10.71
C LEU A 27 28.57 -16.67 10.24
N GLY A 28 27.73 -15.69 10.59
CA GLY A 28 27.92 -14.28 10.25
C GLY A 28 29.21 -13.74 10.86
N GLU A 29 29.50 -14.04 12.11
CA GLU A 29 30.75 -13.67 12.81
C GLU A 29 31.96 -14.24 12.07
N ARG A 30 31.95 -15.54 11.76
CA ARG A 30 33.03 -16.22 11.03
C ARG A 30 33.25 -15.66 9.62
N LEU A 31 32.20 -15.23 8.91
CA LEU A 31 32.32 -14.65 7.57
C LEU A 31 32.77 -13.19 7.62
N SER A 32 32.34 -12.42 8.62
CA SER A 32 32.79 -11.05 8.83
C SER A 32 34.30 -10.97 9.09
N ASP A 33 34.85 -11.95 9.81
CA ASP A 33 36.29 -12.10 10.03
C ASP A 33 37.08 -12.34 8.70
N ARG A 34 36.38 -12.78 7.65
CA ARG A 34 36.93 -13.00 6.30
C ARG A 34 36.62 -11.87 5.31
N VAL A 35 36.27 -10.68 5.80
CA VAL A 35 36.00 -9.47 4.98
C VAL A 35 34.75 -9.51 4.13
N TYR A 36 33.79 -10.39 4.40
CA TYR A 36 32.48 -10.38 3.73
C TYR A 36 31.52 -9.40 4.40
N GLN A 37 30.70 -8.71 3.59
CA GLN A 37 29.62 -7.86 4.11
C GLN A 37 28.41 -8.73 4.42
N VAL A 38 28.25 -9.11 5.69
CA VAL A 38 27.17 -9.99 6.15
C VAL A 38 26.33 -9.33 7.22
N ALA A 39 25.02 -9.49 7.11
CA ALA A 39 24.05 -9.15 8.13
C ALA A 39 23.35 -10.43 8.59
N ASN A 40 22.93 -10.47 9.85
CA ASN A 40 22.17 -11.58 10.42
C ASN A 40 20.76 -11.14 10.77
N LEU A 41 19.76 -11.96 10.43
CA LEU A 41 18.39 -11.73 10.84
C LEU A 41 18.22 -12.08 12.32
N GLU A 42 18.11 -11.06 13.16
CA GLU A 42 18.02 -11.22 14.61
C GLU A 42 16.77 -12.02 15.03
N GLY A 43 16.99 -13.10 15.78
CA GLY A 43 15.94 -14.04 16.21
C GLY A 43 15.47 -14.97 15.10
N GLY A 44 16.10 -14.92 13.91
CA GLY A 44 15.88 -15.79 12.78
C GLY A 44 14.54 -15.62 12.08
N TYR A 45 14.29 -16.49 11.13
CA TYR A 45 13.06 -16.45 10.31
C TYR A 45 11.78 -16.62 11.14
N GLY A 46 11.82 -17.38 12.22
CA GLY A 46 10.66 -17.55 13.10
C GLY A 46 10.19 -16.25 13.76
N LYS A 47 11.13 -15.46 14.32
CA LYS A 47 10.81 -14.15 14.91
C LYS A 47 10.32 -13.17 13.84
N TYR A 48 10.94 -13.17 12.67
CA TYR A 48 10.53 -12.34 11.53
C TYR A 48 9.07 -12.63 11.13
N VAL A 49 8.73 -13.90 10.91
CA VAL A 49 7.35 -14.29 10.54
C VAL A 49 6.33 -13.88 11.60
N LEU A 50 6.63 -14.08 12.89
CA LEU A 50 5.76 -13.64 13.98
C LEU A 50 5.57 -12.12 13.99
N GLN A 51 6.60 -11.34 13.70
CA GLN A 51 6.49 -9.89 13.59
C GLN A 51 5.62 -9.48 12.39
N GLN A 52 5.75 -10.14 11.23
CA GLN A 52 4.91 -9.87 10.08
C GLN A 52 3.44 -10.18 10.35
N ILE A 53 3.16 -11.32 10.99
CA ILE A 53 1.79 -11.68 11.39
C ILE A 53 1.19 -10.64 12.34
N LYS A 54 1.94 -10.20 13.36
CA LYS A 54 1.48 -9.16 14.29
C LYS A 54 1.23 -7.82 13.58
N LYS A 55 2.10 -7.45 12.64
CA LYS A 55 1.94 -6.22 11.86
C LYS A 55 0.68 -6.29 10.99
N ALA A 56 0.46 -7.40 10.31
CA ALA A 56 -0.74 -7.62 9.48
C ALA A 56 -2.03 -7.60 10.31
N ALA A 57 -2.05 -8.27 11.47
CA ALA A 57 -3.21 -8.27 12.38
C ALA A 57 -3.55 -6.85 12.88
N LYS A 58 -2.53 -6.07 13.28
CA LYS A 58 -2.72 -4.68 13.70
C LYS A 58 -3.25 -3.79 12.57
N GLN A 59 -2.78 -4.01 11.35
CA GLN A 59 -3.27 -3.27 10.17
C GLN A 59 -4.74 -3.60 9.89
N GLU A 60 -5.12 -4.87 9.93
CA GLU A 60 -6.51 -5.32 9.74
C GLU A 60 -7.44 -4.75 10.83
N GLU A 61 -7.01 -4.74 12.09
CA GLU A 61 -7.75 -4.11 13.18
C GLU A 61 -7.98 -2.62 12.91
N ARG A 62 -6.94 -1.91 12.49
CA ARG A 62 -7.04 -0.48 12.14
C ARG A 62 -7.98 -0.22 10.97
N GLN A 63 -7.98 -1.06 9.94
CA GLN A 63 -8.94 -0.96 8.84
C GLN A 63 -10.38 -1.13 9.32
N LYS A 64 -10.63 -2.12 10.17
CA LYS A 64 -11.96 -2.35 10.78
C LYS A 64 -12.44 -1.16 11.62
N GLU A 65 -11.55 -0.53 12.40
CA GLU A 65 -11.87 0.69 13.16
C GLU A 65 -12.28 1.85 12.24
N ILE A 66 -11.54 2.08 11.15
CA ILE A 66 -11.83 3.14 10.18
C ILE A 66 -13.20 2.90 9.53
N GLU A 67 -13.48 1.68 9.07
CA GLU A 67 -14.74 1.31 8.47
C GLU A 67 -15.91 1.45 9.46
N LEU A 68 -15.70 1.03 10.71
CA LEU A 68 -16.68 1.19 11.77
C LEU A 68 -16.96 2.68 12.06
N SER A 69 -15.94 3.54 11.99
CA SER A 69 -16.10 4.97 12.20
C SER A 69 -16.97 5.61 11.10
N LEU A 70 -16.79 5.21 9.84
CA LEU A 70 -17.65 5.64 8.73
C LEU A 70 -19.10 5.19 8.92
N ARG A 71 -19.32 3.95 9.34
CA ARG A 71 -20.65 3.37 9.57
C ARG A 71 -21.38 3.92 10.80
N LYS A 72 -20.65 4.40 11.81
CA LYS A 72 -21.22 4.90 13.07
C LYS A 72 -21.05 6.40 13.23
N LYS A 73 -19.81 6.85 13.55
CA LYS A 73 -19.51 8.23 13.90
C LYS A 73 -19.82 9.20 12.77
N PHE A 74 -19.37 8.86 11.56
CA PHE A 74 -19.50 9.70 10.37
C PHE A 74 -20.66 9.31 9.44
N LYS A 75 -21.52 8.40 9.89
CA LYS A 75 -22.65 7.92 9.08
C LYS A 75 -23.53 9.06 8.60
N LYS A 76 -24.00 9.93 9.53
CA LYS A 76 -24.93 11.01 9.21
C LYS A 76 -24.28 12.15 8.44
N SER A 77 -23.02 12.47 8.73
CA SER A 77 -22.33 13.63 8.16
C SER A 77 -21.59 13.35 6.85
N ILE A 78 -21.22 12.09 6.59
CA ILE A 78 -20.44 11.73 5.40
C ILE A 78 -21.10 10.61 4.60
N PHE A 79 -21.30 9.42 5.19
CA PHE A 79 -21.74 8.25 4.41
C PHE A 79 -23.17 8.40 3.89
N THR A 80 -24.12 8.86 4.72
CA THR A 80 -25.51 9.01 4.30
C THR A 80 -25.68 10.06 3.19
N PRO A 81 -25.11 11.29 3.26
CA PRO A 81 -25.14 12.23 2.16
C PRO A 81 -24.53 11.69 0.87
N PHE A 82 -23.38 10.99 0.97
CA PHE A 82 -22.75 10.35 -0.18
C PHE A 82 -23.66 9.32 -0.83
N ALA A 83 -24.17 8.35 -0.05
CA ALA A 83 -25.06 7.32 -0.56
C ALA A 83 -26.39 7.89 -1.12
N LYS A 84 -26.90 8.97 -0.49
CA LYS A 84 -28.06 9.69 -0.99
C LYS A 84 -27.80 10.32 -2.34
N ALA A 85 -26.68 11.02 -2.52
CA ALA A 85 -26.31 11.61 -3.81
C ALA A 85 -26.18 10.55 -4.91
N ILE A 86 -25.54 9.42 -4.63
CA ILE A 86 -25.44 8.30 -5.58
C ILE A 86 -26.84 7.83 -6.04
N ASN A 87 -27.79 7.72 -5.12
CA ASN A 87 -29.16 7.27 -5.44
C ASN A 87 -30.00 8.38 -6.11
N ASP A 88 -29.97 9.60 -5.58
CA ASP A 88 -30.82 10.70 -6.08
C ASP A 88 -30.47 11.09 -7.52
N TYR A 89 -29.19 10.97 -7.89
CA TYR A 89 -28.68 11.27 -9.23
C TYR A 89 -28.44 10.03 -10.10
N GLU A 90 -28.80 8.85 -9.62
CA GLU A 90 -28.63 7.57 -10.33
C GLU A 90 -27.22 7.37 -10.89
N LEU A 91 -26.19 7.75 -10.07
CA LEU A 91 -24.80 7.79 -10.51
C LEU A 91 -24.18 6.40 -10.73
N ILE A 92 -24.80 5.34 -10.22
CA ILE A 92 -24.33 3.97 -10.34
C ILE A 92 -25.47 3.06 -10.74
N GLN A 93 -25.24 2.24 -11.75
CA GLN A 93 -26.19 1.23 -12.24
C GLN A 93 -25.63 -0.19 -12.05
N GLU A 94 -26.48 -1.19 -12.20
CA GLU A 94 -26.08 -2.59 -12.15
C GLU A 94 -25.09 -2.93 -13.26
N GLY A 95 -23.98 -3.55 -12.89
CA GLY A 95 -22.93 -3.95 -13.83
C GLY A 95 -21.89 -2.88 -14.14
N ASP A 96 -22.03 -1.68 -13.57
CA ASP A 96 -21.05 -0.60 -13.79
C ASP A 96 -19.64 -0.98 -13.33
N SER A 97 -18.66 -0.43 -14.05
CA SER A 97 -17.23 -0.47 -13.68
C SER A 97 -16.77 0.94 -13.34
N ILE A 98 -16.50 1.19 -12.07
CA ILE A 98 -16.20 2.51 -11.52
C ILE A 98 -14.72 2.60 -11.20
N CYS A 99 -14.05 3.61 -11.75
CA CYS A 99 -12.67 3.94 -11.40
C CYS A 99 -12.64 5.15 -10.44
N VAL A 100 -12.11 4.94 -9.25
CA VAL A 100 -11.88 6.00 -8.26
C VAL A 100 -10.44 6.49 -8.38
N CYS A 101 -10.27 7.73 -8.85
CA CYS A 101 -8.95 8.33 -8.99
C CYS A 101 -8.42 8.80 -7.63
N ILE A 102 -7.22 8.35 -7.27
CA ILE A 102 -6.55 8.63 -6.00
C ILE A 102 -5.41 9.61 -6.22
N SER A 103 -5.55 10.81 -5.72
CA SER A 103 -4.50 11.84 -5.76
C SER A 103 -3.50 11.77 -4.59
N GLY A 104 -3.69 10.83 -3.65
CA GLY A 104 -2.94 10.77 -2.40
C GLY A 104 -3.46 11.68 -1.29
N GLY A 105 -4.36 12.61 -1.60
CA GLY A 105 -4.98 13.51 -0.63
C GLY A 105 -6.07 12.81 0.21
N LYS A 106 -6.40 13.41 1.36
CA LYS A 106 -7.41 12.88 2.30
C LYS A 106 -8.78 12.65 1.65
N ASP A 107 -9.17 13.54 0.74
CA ASP A 107 -10.51 13.51 0.14
C ASP A 107 -10.66 12.33 -0.82
N SER A 108 -9.66 12.07 -1.67
CA SER A 108 -9.65 10.91 -2.56
C SER A 108 -9.59 9.58 -1.79
N MET A 109 -8.84 9.52 -0.69
CA MET A 109 -8.78 8.35 0.19
C MET A 109 -10.11 8.09 0.91
N ILE A 110 -10.79 9.15 1.40
CA ILE A 110 -12.13 9.03 1.98
C ILE A 110 -13.12 8.56 0.92
N MET A 111 -13.08 9.13 -0.29
CA MET A 111 -13.95 8.72 -1.39
C MET A 111 -13.78 7.23 -1.71
N ALA A 112 -12.54 6.73 -1.78
CA ALA A 112 -12.27 5.30 -1.98
C ALA A 112 -12.93 4.43 -0.89
N LYS A 113 -12.83 4.83 0.37
CA LYS A 113 -13.45 4.09 1.49
C LYS A 113 -14.97 4.15 1.42
N LEU A 114 -15.55 5.28 1.03
CA LEU A 114 -17.01 5.41 0.85
C LEU A 114 -17.52 4.50 -0.25
N PHE A 115 -16.82 4.40 -1.38
CA PHE A 115 -17.17 3.48 -2.47
C PHE A 115 -17.00 2.01 -2.05
N GLN A 116 -15.95 1.66 -1.30
CA GLN A 116 -15.78 0.31 -0.76
C GLN A 116 -16.93 -0.06 0.17
N GLU A 117 -17.34 0.86 1.06
CA GLU A 117 -18.45 0.64 1.98
C GLU A 117 -19.78 0.58 1.25
N LEU A 118 -19.99 1.43 0.25
CA LEU A 118 -21.18 1.37 -0.61
C LEU A 118 -21.28 0.01 -1.30
N LYS A 119 -20.20 -0.48 -1.90
CA LYS A 119 -20.15 -1.77 -2.59
C LYS A 119 -20.55 -2.94 -1.68
N ARG A 120 -20.18 -2.90 -0.39
CA ARG A 120 -20.55 -3.95 0.58
C ARG A 120 -22.03 -4.00 0.88
N HIS A 121 -22.75 -2.87 0.74
CA HIS A 121 -24.14 -2.72 1.15
C HIS A 121 -25.09 -2.43 0.00
N ASN A 122 -24.57 -2.38 -1.22
CA ASN A 122 -25.39 -2.07 -2.37
C ASN A 122 -26.33 -3.23 -2.76
N LYS A 123 -27.46 -2.87 -3.37
CA LYS A 123 -28.51 -3.82 -3.77
C LYS A 123 -28.17 -4.59 -5.05
N PHE A 124 -27.25 -4.06 -5.85
CA PHE A 124 -26.84 -4.63 -7.13
C PHE A 124 -25.31 -4.64 -7.27
N PRO A 125 -24.74 -5.56 -8.06
CA PRO A 125 -23.30 -5.67 -8.23
C PRO A 125 -22.76 -4.55 -9.13
N PHE A 126 -21.58 -4.04 -8.78
CA PHE A 126 -20.73 -3.20 -9.62
C PHE A 126 -19.25 -3.45 -9.28
N THR A 127 -18.36 -3.09 -10.17
CA THR A 127 -16.92 -3.23 -9.98
C THR A 127 -16.27 -1.92 -9.55
N LEU A 128 -15.20 -2.01 -8.75
CA LEU A 128 -14.42 -0.85 -8.31
C LEU A 128 -12.96 -1.07 -8.68
N HIS A 129 -12.38 -0.05 -9.27
CA HIS A 129 -10.94 0.11 -9.51
C HIS A 129 -10.45 1.37 -8.82
N PHE A 130 -9.21 1.33 -8.33
CA PHE A 130 -8.58 2.47 -7.67
C PHE A 130 -7.28 2.78 -8.38
N LEU A 131 -7.22 3.95 -8.99
CA LEU A 131 -6.11 4.34 -9.86
C LEU A 131 -5.44 5.60 -9.33
N CYS A 132 -4.12 5.58 -9.19
CA CYS A 132 -3.30 6.76 -8.97
C CYS A 132 -2.52 7.07 -10.24
N MET A 133 -2.77 8.22 -10.82
CA MET A 133 -1.91 8.74 -11.87
C MET A 133 -0.62 9.26 -11.25
N ASP A 134 0.52 8.67 -11.63
CA ASP A 134 1.85 9.09 -11.21
C ASP A 134 2.44 10.04 -12.27
N PRO A 135 2.48 11.33 -12.00
CA PRO A 135 3.03 12.31 -12.93
C PRO A 135 4.55 12.46 -12.81
N GLY A 136 5.23 11.51 -12.18
CA GLY A 136 6.65 11.58 -11.84
C GLY A 136 6.88 11.93 -10.36
N TYR A 137 6.11 11.33 -9.44
CA TYR A 137 6.34 11.52 -8.01
C TYR A 137 7.76 11.14 -7.61
N ASN A 138 8.34 11.89 -6.70
CA ASN A 138 9.55 11.43 -6.02
C ASN A 138 9.23 10.17 -5.19
N ALA A 139 10.27 9.36 -4.93
CA ALA A 139 10.11 8.08 -4.23
C ALA A 139 9.41 8.21 -2.88
N TYR A 140 9.63 9.29 -2.14
CA TYR A 140 9.02 9.55 -0.84
C TYR A 140 7.50 9.79 -0.95
N ASN A 141 7.06 10.64 -1.87
CA ASN A 141 5.64 10.91 -2.08
C ASN A 141 4.89 9.67 -2.54
N ARG A 142 5.47 8.91 -3.47
CA ARG A 142 4.90 7.65 -3.93
C ARG A 142 4.76 6.65 -2.78
N GLN A 143 5.79 6.49 -1.97
CA GLN A 143 5.76 5.60 -0.81
C GLN A 143 4.65 5.98 0.18
N ILE A 144 4.45 7.27 0.48
CA ILE A 144 3.37 7.72 1.36
C ILE A 144 1.99 7.35 0.81
N ILE A 145 1.78 7.51 -0.49
CA ILE A 145 0.50 7.14 -1.13
C ILE A 145 0.27 5.63 -1.02
N GLU A 146 1.28 4.82 -1.31
CA GLU A 146 1.24 3.36 -1.21
C GLU A 146 0.97 2.89 0.23
N GLU A 147 1.67 3.47 1.21
CA GLU A 147 1.48 3.13 2.63
C GLU A 147 0.08 3.51 3.13
N ASN A 148 -0.43 4.68 2.75
CA ASN A 148 -1.78 5.11 3.10
C ASN A 148 -2.84 4.22 2.44
N ALA A 149 -2.69 3.88 1.17
CA ALA A 149 -3.59 2.97 0.48
C ALA A 149 -3.59 1.58 1.13
N ALA A 150 -2.41 1.04 1.45
CA ALA A 150 -2.25 -0.24 2.14
C ALA A 150 -2.89 -0.20 3.54
N LEU A 151 -2.66 0.87 4.33
CA LEU A 151 -3.28 1.06 5.64
C LEU A 151 -4.81 1.06 5.57
N LEU A 152 -5.37 1.67 4.53
CA LEU A 152 -6.81 1.75 4.30
C LEU A 152 -7.40 0.51 3.62
N GLY A 153 -6.57 -0.44 3.18
CA GLY A 153 -7.01 -1.61 2.42
C GLY A 153 -7.59 -1.25 1.05
N ILE A 154 -7.02 -0.24 0.40
CA ILE A 154 -7.37 0.18 -0.96
C ILE A 154 -6.40 -0.52 -1.92
N PRO A 155 -6.89 -1.41 -2.82
CA PRO A 155 -6.06 -2.06 -3.85
C PRO A 155 -5.73 -1.04 -4.94
N LEU A 156 -4.69 -0.22 -4.71
CA LEU A 156 -4.31 0.89 -5.55
C LEU A 156 -3.41 0.44 -6.70
N GLU A 157 -3.78 0.80 -7.91
CA GLU A 157 -2.96 0.65 -9.11
C GLU A 157 -2.34 2.00 -9.49
N PHE A 158 -1.11 1.98 -9.99
CA PHE A 158 -0.42 3.18 -10.47
C PHE A 158 -0.36 3.19 -11.98
N PHE A 159 -0.73 4.32 -12.56
CA PHE A 159 -0.57 4.62 -13.97
C PHE A 159 0.46 5.73 -14.12
N GLN A 160 1.53 5.46 -14.84
CA GLN A 160 2.57 6.45 -15.11
C GLN A 160 2.14 7.38 -16.24
N SER A 161 2.31 8.67 -16.03
CA SER A 161 1.95 9.71 -17.00
C SER A 161 3.11 10.69 -17.21
N ASP A 162 3.27 11.16 -18.42
CA ASP A 162 4.21 12.19 -18.86
C ASP A 162 3.60 13.61 -18.83
N ILE A 163 2.49 13.77 -18.15
CA ILE A 163 1.71 15.03 -18.15
C ILE A 163 2.56 16.25 -17.77
N PHE A 164 3.51 16.12 -16.88
CA PHE A 164 4.38 17.22 -16.52
C PHE A 164 5.37 17.58 -17.64
N GLU A 165 5.87 16.62 -18.39
CA GLU A 165 6.72 16.91 -19.56
C GLU A 165 5.91 17.67 -20.62
N SER A 166 4.67 17.27 -20.85
CA SER A 166 3.76 17.92 -21.79
C SER A 166 3.37 19.33 -21.34
N VAL A 167 3.21 19.57 -20.03
CA VAL A 167 2.75 20.86 -19.48
C VAL A 167 3.88 21.88 -19.36
N PHE A 168 5.14 21.48 -19.19
CA PHE A 168 6.28 22.39 -19.14
C PHE A 168 6.45 23.21 -20.43
N THR A 169 5.80 22.83 -21.51
CA THR A 169 5.79 23.56 -22.81
C THR A 169 4.63 24.56 -22.93
N ILE A 170 3.74 24.66 -21.94
CA ILE A 170 2.52 25.47 -22.00
C ILE A 170 2.55 26.52 -20.89
N ASP A 171 2.41 27.81 -21.25
CA ASP A 171 2.37 28.95 -20.34
C ASP A 171 1.04 29.06 -19.55
N SER A 172 0.42 27.95 -19.18
CA SER A 172 -0.87 27.90 -18.46
C SER A 172 -0.86 26.89 -17.32
N SER A 173 -1.79 27.03 -16.36
CA SER A 173 -1.93 26.09 -15.27
C SER A 173 -2.22 24.67 -15.79
N PRO A 174 -1.59 23.61 -15.25
CA PRO A 174 -1.87 22.22 -15.62
C PRO A 174 -3.33 21.80 -15.56
N CYS A 175 -4.13 22.49 -14.74
CA CYS A 175 -5.56 22.25 -14.56
C CYS A 175 -6.45 23.01 -15.57
N SER A 176 -5.86 23.82 -16.44
CA SER A 176 -6.59 24.65 -17.41
C SER A 176 -6.40 24.22 -18.87
N VAL A 177 -5.81 23.05 -19.08
CA VAL A 177 -5.56 22.43 -20.39
C VAL A 177 -6.57 21.34 -20.66
#